data_10dd998855172fa678ce69526cc7a8f1
#
_entry.id   10dd998855172fa678ce69526cc7a8f1
#
_cell.length_a   1.000
_cell.length_b   1.000
_cell.length_c   1.000
_cell.angle_alpha   90.00
_cell.angle_beta   90.00
_cell.angle_gamma   90.00
#
_symmetry.space_group_name_H-M   'P 1'
#
loop_
_entity.id
_entity.type
_entity.pdbx_description
1 polymer ?
#
loop_
_entity_poly.entity_id
_entity_poly.type
_entity_poly.pdbx_seq_one_letter_code
_entity_poly.pdbx_strand_id
1 'polypeptide(L)'
;TLIDKTDLGRRRISIDRQKLMVNWSSKKQRRNTTILSIASADQDTGYIYGAHLNFDESMDDAEVSEDMVRFGDHQLAEPFRRYARVWLERDYERAAKRAEGRRKTKKEAADLVEPSLEQRLVSEVAARYDDVVERDVIDDGDEPSLNSRTPAKGMLLHEQSVMHAHVQFVSRLLQRATKIRFYLDQEPGLRAAFMAAHVDRVLNRTADAFYVKVTKDGTVDQK
;
A
#
# COMPACT_ATOMS: atom_id res chain seq x y z
N THR A 1 -15.39 -20.00 -16.27
CA THR A 1 -14.13 -20.51 -15.67
C THR A 1 -14.44 -21.70 -14.77
N LEU A 2 -13.46 -22.57 -14.49
CA LEU A 2 -13.60 -23.74 -13.59
C LEU A 2 -14.11 -23.29 -12.20
N ILE A 3 -13.72 -22.12 -11.75
CA ILE A 3 -14.11 -21.51 -10.47
C ILE A 3 -15.62 -21.20 -10.42
N ASP A 4 -16.24 -20.89 -11.54
CA ASP A 4 -17.67 -20.54 -11.61
C ASP A 4 -18.61 -21.72 -11.40
N LYS A 5 -18.11 -22.95 -11.50
CA LYS A 5 -18.93 -24.17 -11.47
C LYS A 5 -18.75 -25.02 -10.20
N THR A 6 -17.76 -24.70 -9.35
CA THR A 6 -17.40 -25.51 -8.18
C THR A 6 -17.90 -24.83 -6.90
N ASP A 7 -18.49 -25.61 -6.00
CA ASP A 7 -18.66 -25.16 -4.62
C ASP A 7 -17.29 -25.10 -3.96
N LEU A 8 -16.87 -23.90 -3.64
CA LEU A 8 -15.53 -23.66 -3.12
C LEU A 8 -15.38 -24.02 -1.62
N GLY A 9 -16.47 -24.33 -0.94
CA GLY A 9 -16.45 -24.68 0.47
C GLY A 9 -15.77 -23.59 1.32
N ARG A 10 -14.94 -24.03 2.29
CA ARG A 10 -14.11 -23.12 3.10
C ARG A 10 -12.78 -22.87 2.39
N ARG A 11 -12.31 -21.61 2.43
CA ARG A 11 -11.02 -21.22 1.85
C ARG A 11 -10.17 -20.47 2.85
N ARG A 12 -8.86 -20.72 2.82
CA ARG A 12 -7.83 -20.05 3.62
C ARG A 12 -6.88 -19.35 2.68
N ILE A 13 -6.85 -18.02 2.76
CA ILE A 13 -6.14 -17.16 1.80
C ILE A 13 -5.05 -16.41 2.51
N SER A 14 -3.82 -16.56 2.07
CA SER A 14 -2.73 -15.65 2.45
C SER A 14 -2.63 -14.52 1.46
N ILE A 15 -2.47 -13.31 1.97
CA ILE A 15 -2.14 -12.13 1.18
C ILE A 15 -0.82 -11.57 1.71
N ASP A 16 0.12 -11.41 0.82
CA ASP A 16 1.44 -10.84 1.10
C ASP A 16 1.73 -9.65 0.19
N ARG A 17 2.44 -8.68 0.73
CA ARG A 17 2.89 -7.49 0.04
C ARG A 17 4.41 -7.41 0.05
N GLN A 18 5.01 -7.19 -1.10
CA GLN A 18 6.44 -7.08 -1.23
C GLN A 18 6.83 -5.81 -1.97
N LYS A 19 7.76 -5.04 -1.40
CA LYS A 19 8.39 -3.92 -2.08
C LYS A 19 9.61 -4.40 -2.86
N LEU A 20 9.61 -4.13 -4.15
CA LEU A 20 10.67 -4.48 -5.08
C LEU A 20 11.36 -3.21 -5.54
N MET A 21 12.68 -3.14 -5.38
CA MET A 21 13.45 -2.02 -5.92
C MET A 21 13.93 -2.36 -7.32
N VAL A 22 13.46 -1.59 -8.29
CA VAL A 22 13.83 -1.75 -9.70
C VAL A 22 14.83 -0.67 -10.06
N ASN A 23 15.97 -1.09 -10.63
CA ASN A 23 16.97 -0.21 -11.21
C ASN A 23 16.83 -0.24 -12.73
N TRP A 24 16.38 0.86 -13.32
CA TRP A 24 16.18 0.96 -14.75
C TRP A 24 17.51 0.98 -15.50
N SER A 25 17.63 0.14 -16.53
CA SER A 25 18.90 -0.11 -17.25
C SER A 25 19.35 1.00 -18.20
N SER A 26 18.60 2.09 -18.33
CA SER A 26 18.95 3.20 -19.19
C SER A 26 20.24 3.88 -18.72
N LYS A 27 21.26 3.96 -19.58
CA LYS A 27 22.52 4.67 -19.29
C LYS A 27 22.30 6.16 -18.99
N LYS A 28 21.24 6.76 -19.54
CA LYS A 28 20.89 8.19 -19.36
C LYS A 28 20.03 8.45 -18.13
N GLN A 29 19.31 7.45 -17.65
CA GLN A 29 18.36 7.61 -16.52
C GLN A 29 18.42 6.37 -15.62
N ARG A 30 19.40 6.32 -14.75
CA ARG A 30 19.45 5.32 -13.67
C ARG A 30 18.59 5.81 -12.52
N ARG A 31 17.30 5.47 -12.54
CA ARG A 31 16.37 5.75 -11.46
C ARG A 31 16.14 4.49 -10.67
N ASN A 32 16.17 4.58 -9.36
CA ASN A 32 15.67 3.53 -8.49
C ASN A 32 14.20 3.79 -8.26
N THR A 33 13.35 2.85 -8.66
CA THR A 33 11.90 2.92 -8.46
C THR A 33 11.50 1.78 -7.55
N THR A 34 10.75 2.07 -6.50
CA THR A 34 10.16 1.05 -5.64
C THR A 34 8.79 0.69 -6.21
N ILE A 35 8.62 -0.58 -6.56
CA ILE A 35 7.38 -1.16 -7.06
C ILE A 35 6.79 -2.04 -5.97
N LEU A 36 5.50 -1.91 -5.73
CA LEU A 36 4.75 -2.80 -4.88
C LEU A 36 4.29 -4.02 -5.68
N SER A 37 4.51 -5.20 -5.15
CA SER A 37 3.85 -6.43 -5.56
C SER A 37 2.91 -6.89 -4.46
N ILE A 38 1.67 -7.22 -4.80
CA ILE A 38 0.72 -7.86 -3.91
C ILE A 38 0.25 -9.17 -4.53
N ALA A 39 0.27 -10.23 -3.75
CA ALA A 39 -0.14 -11.56 -4.21
C ALA A 39 -1.03 -12.25 -3.19
N SER A 40 -1.89 -13.16 -3.66
CA SER A 40 -2.72 -14.00 -2.80
C SER A 40 -2.70 -15.44 -3.25
N ALA A 41 -2.67 -16.35 -2.28
CA ALA A 41 -2.66 -17.78 -2.51
C ALA A 41 -3.59 -18.52 -1.53
N ASP A 42 -4.16 -19.62 -1.99
CA ASP A 42 -4.88 -20.58 -1.16
C ASP A 42 -3.89 -21.41 -0.35
N GLN A 43 -4.01 -21.41 0.97
CA GLN A 43 -3.09 -22.11 1.86
C GLN A 43 -3.20 -23.64 1.79
N ASP A 44 -4.38 -24.15 1.40
CA ASP A 44 -4.61 -25.59 1.38
C ASP A 44 -4.12 -26.23 0.08
N THR A 45 -4.19 -25.49 -1.04
CA THR A 45 -3.88 -26.00 -2.36
C THR A 45 -2.62 -25.40 -2.99
N GLY A 46 -2.15 -24.27 -2.46
CA GLY A 46 -1.07 -23.49 -3.07
C GLY A 46 -1.50 -22.74 -4.36
N TYR A 47 -2.81 -22.74 -4.69
CA TYR A 47 -3.31 -22.04 -5.86
C TYR A 47 -3.13 -20.52 -5.70
N ILE A 48 -2.50 -19.89 -6.67
CA ILE A 48 -2.30 -18.44 -6.70
C ILE A 48 -3.53 -17.81 -7.37
N TYR A 49 -4.30 -17.02 -6.60
CA TYR A 49 -5.46 -16.30 -7.12
C TYR A 49 -5.08 -15.13 -8.01
N GLY A 50 -3.97 -14.46 -7.70
CA GLY A 50 -3.44 -13.37 -8.48
C GLY A 50 -2.20 -12.75 -7.87
N ALA A 51 -1.44 -12.08 -8.72
CA ALA A 51 -0.33 -11.20 -8.34
C ALA A 51 -0.45 -9.92 -9.15
N HIS A 52 -0.40 -8.77 -8.49
CA HIS A 52 -0.54 -7.46 -9.12
C HIS A 52 0.61 -6.55 -8.70
N LEU A 53 1.01 -5.69 -9.63
CA LEU A 53 2.00 -4.65 -9.37
C LEU A 53 1.30 -3.29 -9.33
N ASN A 54 1.86 -2.37 -8.58
CA ASN A 54 1.43 -0.96 -8.63
C ASN A 54 2.08 -0.20 -9.78
N PHE A 55 2.39 -0.87 -10.88
CA PHE A 55 3.08 -0.31 -12.03
C PHE A 55 2.31 -0.67 -13.30
N ASP A 56 2.08 0.33 -14.13
CA ASP A 56 1.46 0.18 -15.45
C ASP A 56 2.39 0.75 -16.53
N GLU A 57 2.95 -0.14 -17.35
CA GLU A 57 3.86 0.21 -18.43
C GLU A 57 3.15 0.92 -19.59
N SER A 58 1.85 0.71 -19.73
CA SER A 58 1.04 1.25 -20.83
C SER A 58 0.66 2.72 -20.62
N MET A 59 0.77 3.23 -19.40
CA MET A 59 0.47 4.63 -19.09
C MET A 59 1.65 5.53 -19.48
N ASP A 60 1.35 6.67 -20.07
CA ASP A 60 2.31 7.72 -20.43
C ASP A 60 2.07 8.98 -19.60
N ASP A 61 3.14 9.48 -18.96
CA ASP A 61 3.05 10.65 -18.07
C ASP A 61 2.67 11.93 -18.82
N ALA A 62 3.15 12.09 -20.07
CA ALA A 62 2.81 13.27 -20.88
C ALA A 62 1.34 13.23 -21.28
N GLU A 63 0.83 12.07 -21.72
CA GLU A 63 -0.57 11.89 -22.08
C GLU A 63 -1.50 12.15 -20.89
N VAL A 64 -1.15 11.59 -19.71
CA VAL A 64 -1.91 11.82 -18.47
C VAL A 64 -1.88 13.30 -18.08
N SER A 65 -0.74 13.96 -18.20
CA SER A 65 -0.62 15.39 -17.89
C SER A 65 -1.44 16.28 -18.82
N GLU A 66 -1.45 15.98 -20.12
CA GLU A 66 -2.30 16.67 -21.11
C GLU A 66 -3.78 16.48 -20.80
N ASP A 67 -4.19 15.25 -20.52
CA ASP A 67 -5.58 14.91 -20.17
C ASP A 67 -6.02 15.62 -18.87
N MET A 68 -5.14 15.73 -17.88
CA MET A 68 -5.44 16.43 -16.64
C MET A 68 -5.72 17.92 -16.87
N VAL A 69 -4.99 18.55 -17.77
CA VAL A 69 -5.24 19.95 -18.16
C VAL A 69 -6.53 20.04 -18.97
N ARG A 70 -6.71 19.17 -19.95
CA ARG A 70 -7.87 19.16 -20.85
C ARG A 70 -9.20 18.98 -20.10
N PHE A 71 -9.24 18.14 -19.08
CA PHE A 71 -10.44 17.86 -18.30
C PHE A 71 -10.53 18.65 -16.99
N GLY A 72 -9.56 19.54 -16.70
CA GLY A 72 -9.52 20.29 -15.45
C GLY A 72 -9.34 19.42 -14.22
N ASP A 73 -8.82 18.20 -14.38
CA ASP A 73 -8.66 17.19 -13.31
C ASP A 73 -7.84 17.72 -12.12
N HIS A 74 -6.81 18.53 -12.43
CA HIS A 74 -5.93 19.14 -11.42
C HIS A 74 -6.63 20.16 -10.51
N GLN A 75 -7.81 20.65 -10.86
CA GLN A 75 -8.62 21.60 -10.10
C GLN A 75 -9.60 20.90 -9.15
N LEU A 76 -9.84 19.61 -9.38
CA LEU A 76 -10.77 18.83 -8.57
C LEU A 76 -10.13 18.40 -7.25
N ALA A 77 -10.97 18.25 -6.21
CA ALA A 77 -10.54 17.59 -4.98
C ALA A 77 -10.19 16.12 -5.27
N GLU A 78 -9.21 15.58 -4.54
CA GLU A 78 -8.59 14.28 -4.80
C GLU A 78 -9.59 13.13 -5.05
N PRO A 79 -10.66 12.95 -4.25
CA PRO A 79 -11.63 11.87 -4.47
C PRO A 79 -12.38 11.94 -5.81
N PHE A 80 -12.44 13.13 -6.42
CA PHE A 80 -13.16 13.38 -7.66
C PHE A 80 -12.24 13.42 -8.88
N ARG A 81 -10.93 13.32 -8.69
CA ARG A 81 -9.95 13.31 -9.78
C ARG A 81 -9.99 11.99 -10.53
N ARG A 82 -10.02 12.05 -11.85
CA ARG A 82 -9.92 10.89 -12.75
C ARG A 82 -8.64 10.10 -12.52
N TYR A 83 -7.54 10.81 -12.29
CA TYR A 83 -6.22 10.24 -12.10
C TYR A 83 -5.77 10.20 -10.62
N ALA A 84 -6.72 10.26 -9.66
CA ALA A 84 -6.40 10.22 -8.23
C ALA A 84 -5.57 9.00 -7.80
N ARG A 85 -5.72 7.87 -8.51
CA ARG A 85 -4.99 6.61 -8.23
C ARG A 85 -3.56 6.56 -8.78
N VAL A 86 -3.16 7.56 -9.60
CA VAL A 86 -1.87 7.57 -10.28
C VAL A 86 -0.91 8.50 -9.56
N TRP A 87 0.32 8.05 -9.33
CA TRP A 87 1.39 8.90 -8.83
C TRP A 87 1.87 9.85 -9.93
N LEU A 88 1.63 11.13 -9.73
CA LEU A 88 2.18 12.20 -10.56
C LEU A 88 3.52 12.66 -9.96
N GLU A 89 4.44 13.13 -10.78
CA GLU A 89 5.75 13.61 -10.31
C GLU A 89 5.62 14.67 -9.19
N ARG A 90 4.68 15.61 -9.33
CA ARG A 90 4.39 16.63 -8.30
C ARG A 90 3.88 16.04 -6.97
N ASP A 91 3.09 14.98 -7.01
CA ASP A 91 2.54 14.33 -5.81
C ASP A 91 3.66 13.57 -5.09
N TYR A 92 4.52 12.92 -5.88
CA TYR A 92 5.71 12.24 -5.41
C TYR A 92 6.71 13.20 -4.75
N GLU A 93 7.02 14.33 -5.39
CA GLU A 93 7.87 15.38 -4.80
C GLU A 93 7.30 15.95 -3.50
N ARG A 94 5.97 16.13 -3.45
CA ARG A 94 5.28 16.64 -2.27
C ARG A 94 5.37 15.64 -1.11
N ALA A 95 5.16 14.37 -1.37
CA ALA A 95 5.29 13.31 -0.37
C ALA A 95 6.75 13.17 0.11
N ALA A 96 7.73 13.23 -0.80
CA ALA A 96 9.15 13.22 -0.46
C ALA A 96 9.55 14.42 0.44
N LYS A 97 9.06 15.60 0.13
CA LYS A 97 9.30 16.80 0.97
C LYS A 97 8.69 16.69 2.37
N ARG A 98 7.49 16.07 2.48
CA ARG A 98 6.86 15.78 3.79
C ARG A 98 7.71 14.82 4.62
N ALA A 99 8.17 13.72 4.02
CA ALA A 99 9.02 12.74 4.68
C ALA A 99 10.37 13.35 5.15
N GLU A 100 10.97 14.25 4.35
CA GLU A 100 12.16 15.00 4.75
C GLU A 100 11.89 15.96 5.92
N GLY A 101 10.77 16.68 5.89
CA GLY A 101 10.34 17.57 6.97
C GLY A 101 10.19 16.83 8.29
N ARG A 102 9.50 15.69 8.30
CA ARG A 102 9.36 14.82 9.49
C ARG A 102 10.70 14.33 10.02
N ARG A 103 11.65 13.97 9.14
CA ARG A 103 13.01 13.54 9.55
C ARG A 103 13.80 14.68 10.20
N LYS A 104 13.72 15.89 9.65
CA LYS A 104 14.40 17.07 10.23
C LYS A 104 13.86 17.38 11.61
N THR A 105 12.54 17.43 11.77
CA THR A 105 11.88 17.68 13.06
C THR A 105 12.24 16.60 14.10
N LYS A 106 12.27 15.34 13.71
CA LYS A 106 12.66 14.23 14.61
C LYS A 106 14.14 14.31 15.01
N LYS A 107 15.04 14.70 14.10
CA LYS A 107 16.45 14.89 14.39
C LYS A 107 16.68 16.11 15.27
N GLU A 108 16.06 17.25 14.98
CA GLU A 108 16.14 18.47 15.78
C GLU A 108 15.61 18.26 17.20
N ALA A 109 14.51 17.50 17.36
CA ALA A 109 13.98 17.14 18.68
C ALA A 109 14.91 16.21 19.47
N ALA A 110 15.70 15.35 18.80
CA ALA A 110 16.67 14.46 19.45
C ALA A 110 17.96 15.18 19.89
N ASP A 111 18.32 16.28 19.19
CA ASP A 111 19.55 17.04 19.46
C ASP A 111 19.37 18.16 20.51
N LEU A 112 18.12 18.39 20.99
CA LEU A 112 17.81 19.43 21.98
C LEU A 112 17.97 18.94 23.41
N VAL A 113 18.83 19.60 24.17
CA VAL A 113 19.09 19.31 25.59
C VAL A 113 17.88 19.67 26.48
N GLU A 114 17.12 20.71 26.14
CA GLU A 114 15.82 21.04 26.74
C GLU A 114 14.86 21.63 25.70
N PRO A 115 13.89 20.83 25.21
CA PRO A 115 12.92 21.29 24.23
C PRO A 115 11.95 22.31 24.85
N SER A 116 11.59 23.36 24.08
CA SER A 116 10.54 24.31 24.50
C SER A 116 9.19 23.61 24.66
N LEU A 117 8.24 24.25 25.37
CA LEU A 117 6.89 23.69 25.57
C LEU A 117 6.23 23.36 24.23
N GLU A 118 6.38 24.22 23.23
CA GLU A 118 5.82 24.04 21.89
C GLU A 118 6.45 22.83 21.18
N GLN A 119 7.77 22.66 21.27
CA GLN A 119 8.50 21.52 20.72
C GLN A 119 8.12 20.21 21.42
N ARG A 120 7.86 20.23 22.75
CA ARG A 120 7.36 19.08 23.49
C ARG A 120 5.97 18.66 23.01
N LEU A 121 5.07 19.62 22.82
CA LEU A 121 3.72 19.37 22.31
C LEU A 121 3.75 18.80 20.89
N VAL A 122 4.55 19.37 19.99
CA VAL A 122 4.71 18.88 18.62
C VAL A 122 5.27 17.45 18.62
N SER A 123 6.29 17.18 19.44
CA SER A 123 6.91 15.87 19.56
C SER A 123 5.95 14.83 20.17
N GLU A 124 5.14 15.24 21.15
CA GLU A 124 4.13 14.37 21.76
C GLU A 124 2.99 14.03 20.78
N VAL A 125 2.54 15.02 20.01
CA VAL A 125 1.53 14.80 18.97
C VAL A 125 2.08 13.88 17.87
N ALA A 126 3.33 14.07 17.43
CA ALA A 126 3.99 13.22 16.46
C ALA A 126 4.14 11.78 16.97
N ALA A 127 4.58 11.61 18.24
CA ALA A 127 4.71 10.30 18.86
C ALA A 127 3.35 9.57 19.00
N ARG A 128 2.29 10.30 19.34
CA ARG A 128 0.93 9.73 19.39
C ARG A 128 0.44 9.36 18.00
N TYR A 129 0.74 10.16 16.98
CA TYR A 129 0.39 9.83 15.61
C TYR A 129 1.11 8.58 15.13
N ASP A 130 2.44 8.50 15.37
CA ASP A 130 3.25 7.32 15.06
C ASP A 130 2.71 6.05 15.77
N ASP A 131 2.32 6.15 17.06
CA ASP A 131 1.73 5.06 17.83
C ASP A 131 0.36 4.61 17.26
N VAL A 132 -0.45 5.54 16.79
CA VAL A 132 -1.75 5.24 16.17
C VAL A 132 -1.56 4.59 14.79
N VAL A 133 -0.58 5.02 14.01
CA VAL A 133 -0.18 4.40 12.73
C VAL A 133 0.39 3.00 12.99
N GLU A 134 1.26 2.86 13.99
CA GLU A 134 1.89 1.57 14.36
C GLU A 134 0.84 0.54 14.85
N ARG A 135 -0.27 1.02 15.44
CA ARG A 135 -1.42 0.18 15.82
C ARG A 135 -2.40 -0.08 14.68
N ASP A 136 -2.09 0.37 13.47
CA ASP A 136 -2.94 0.15 12.29
C ASP A 136 -4.35 0.77 12.41
N VAL A 137 -4.48 1.81 13.22
CA VAL A 137 -5.75 2.53 13.44
C VAL A 137 -5.98 3.58 12.35
N ILE A 138 -4.89 4.15 11.83
CA ILE A 138 -4.90 5.10 10.70
C ILE A 138 -4.01 4.53 9.61
N ASP A 139 -4.55 4.44 8.40
CA ASP A 139 -3.73 4.18 7.22
C ASP A 139 -2.78 5.36 7.04
N ASP A 140 -1.49 5.13 7.21
CA ASP A 140 -0.50 6.08 6.76
C ASP A 140 -0.47 6.02 5.23
N GLY A 141 -0.72 7.14 4.59
CA GLY A 141 -0.76 7.20 3.13
C GLY A 141 0.54 6.69 2.52
N ASP A 142 0.49 6.33 1.25
CA ASP A 142 1.67 5.90 0.49
C ASP A 142 2.83 6.89 0.68
N GLU A 143 3.83 6.53 1.46
CA GLU A 143 5.05 7.32 1.57
C GLU A 143 6.11 6.79 0.61
N PRO A 144 6.54 7.59 -0.38
CA PRO A 144 7.62 7.17 -1.25
C PRO A 144 8.92 7.05 -0.45
N SER A 145 9.68 5.99 -0.69
CA SER A 145 11.04 5.91 -0.18
C SER A 145 11.85 7.12 -0.67
N LEU A 146 12.61 7.78 0.22
CA LEU A 146 13.43 8.94 -0.13
C LEU A 146 14.44 8.66 -1.26
N ASN A 147 14.79 7.40 -1.46
CA ASN A 147 15.71 6.97 -2.51
C ASN A 147 14.98 6.47 -3.77
N SER A 148 13.65 6.43 -3.74
CA SER A 148 12.85 5.99 -4.87
C SER A 148 12.41 7.18 -5.71
N ARG A 149 12.30 6.99 -7.01
CA ARG A 149 11.87 7.99 -7.98
C ARG A 149 10.80 7.41 -8.89
N THR A 150 10.13 8.28 -9.63
CA THR A 150 9.19 7.88 -10.67
C THR A 150 9.86 6.95 -11.68
N PRO A 151 9.15 6.00 -12.28
CA PRO A 151 9.69 5.11 -13.31
C PRO A 151 10.17 5.91 -14.53
N ALA A 152 11.12 5.33 -15.27
CA ALA A 152 11.61 5.94 -16.52
C ALA A 152 10.60 5.77 -17.67
N LYS A 153 9.69 4.80 -17.59
CA LYS A 153 8.62 4.50 -18.52
C LYS A 153 7.45 3.94 -17.71
N GLY A 154 6.24 4.20 -18.15
CA GLY A 154 5.04 3.81 -17.40
C GLY A 154 4.81 4.67 -16.17
N MET A 155 3.80 4.34 -15.40
CA MET A 155 3.42 5.10 -14.21
C MET A 155 3.18 4.17 -13.01
N LEU A 156 3.38 4.72 -11.82
CA LEU A 156 3.03 4.05 -10.57
C LEU A 156 1.60 4.39 -10.16
N LEU A 157 0.92 3.40 -9.59
CA LEU A 157 -0.35 3.57 -8.91
C LEU A 157 -0.12 3.69 -7.40
N HIS A 158 -1.00 4.38 -6.71
CA HIS A 158 -1.00 4.41 -5.25
C HIS A 158 -1.16 3.00 -4.69
N GLU A 159 -0.32 2.64 -3.72
CA GLU A 159 -0.29 1.30 -3.11
C GLU A 159 -1.66 0.89 -2.59
N GLN A 160 -2.37 1.79 -1.90
CA GLN A 160 -3.72 1.55 -1.38
C GLN A 160 -4.71 1.18 -2.49
N SER A 161 -4.67 1.89 -3.62
CA SER A 161 -5.56 1.60 -4.75
C SER A 161 -5.36 0.19 -5.27
N VAL A 162 -4.11 -0.28 -5.33
CA VAL A 162 -3.77 -1.63 -5.79
C VAL A 162 -4.19 -2.68 -4.76
N MET A 163 -3.98 -2.42 -3.46
CA MET A 163 -4.43 -3.31 -2.39
C MET A 163 -5.95 -3.49 -2.42
N HIS A 164 -6.71 -2.40 -2.51
CA HIS A 164 -8.16 -2.45 -2.64
C HIS A 164 -8.60 -3.21 -3.89
N ALA A 165 -8.00 -2.93 -5.04
CA ALA A 165 -8.31 -3.63 -6.29
C ALA A 165 -8.01 -5.13 -6.21
N HIS A 166 -6.87 -5.50 -5.62
CA HIS A 166 -6.47 -6.89 -5.45
C HIS A 166 -7.45 -7.65 -4.55
N VAL A 167 -7.78 -7.10 -3.38
CA VAL A 167 -8.72 -7.75 -2.45
C VAL A 167 -10.11 -7.85 -3.05
N GLN A 168 -10.57 -6.84 -3.77
CA GLN A 168 -11.84 -6.89 -4.52
C GLN A 168 -11.82 -7.97 -5.61
N PHE A 169 -10.72 -8.10 -6.33
CA PHE A 169 -10.54 -9.15 -7.34
C PHE A 169 -10.64 -10.54 -6.71
N VAL A 170 -9.90 -10.79 -5.62
CA VAL A 170 -9.96 -12.06 -4.88
C VAL A 170 -11.36 -12.32 -4.33
N SER A 171 -12.03 -11.29 -3.79
CA SER A 171 -13.40 -11.38 -3.30
C SER A 171 -14.37 -11.88 -4.38
N ARG A 172 -14.24 -11.35 -5.61
CA ARG A 172 -15.07 -11.79 -6.75
C ARG A 172 -14.81 -13.24 -7.13
N LEU A 173 -13.55 -13.67 -7.13
CA LEU A 173 -13.21 -15.07 -7.41
C LEU A 173 -13.80 -16.02 -6.36
N LEU A 174 -13.86 -15.57 -5.10
CA LEU A 174 -14.30 -16.36 -3.95
C LEU A 174 -15.76 -16.11 -3.56
N GLN A 175 -16.55 -15.43 -4.41
CA GLN A 175 -17.95 -15.12 -4.11
C GLN A 175 -18.80 -16.35 -3.74
N ARG A 176 -18.46 -17.53 -4.27
CA ARG A 176 -19.16 -18.81 -4.02
C ARG A 176 -18.58 -19.61 -2.85
N ALA A 177 -17.51 -19.13 -2.20
CA ALA A 177 -16.98 -19.79 -1.02
C ALA A 177 -17.95 -19.61 0.16
N THR A 178 -18.23 -20.68 0.89
CA THR A 178 -19.15 -20.66 2.05
C THR A 178 -18.55 -19.89 3.21
N LYS A 179 -17.24 -20.03 3.41
CA LYS A 179 -16.47 -19.29 4.41
C LYS A 179 -15.07 -18.99 3.89
N ILE A 180 -14.60 -17.78 4.14
CA ILE A 180 -13.25 -17.34 3.76
C ILE A 180 -12.52 -16.88 5.01
N ARG A 181 -11.28 -17.33 5.16
CA ARG A 181 -10.36 -16.86 6.19
C ARG A 181 -9.12 -16.28 5.54
N PHE A 182 -8.84 -15.01 5.85
CA PHE A 182 -7.66 -14.32 5.36
C PHE A 182 -6.56 -14.30 6.42
N TYR A 183 -5.34 -14.50 5.96
CA TYR A 183 -4.11 -14.27 6.70
C TYR A 183 -3.39 -13.12 6.00
N LEU A 184 -3.36 -11.97 6.66
CA LEU A 184 -2.85 -10.73 6.12
C LEU A 184 -1.51 -10.42 6.77
N ASP A 185 -0.56 -9.92 6.00
CA ASP A 185 0.60 -9.28 6.60
C ASP A 185 0.16 -8.02 7.37
N GLN A 186 0.88 -7.69 8.44
CA GLN A 186 0.60 -6.50 9.25
C GLN A 186 1.11 -5.26 8.51
N GLU A 187 0.41 -4.91 7.43
CA GLU A 187 0.73 -3.78 6.58
C GLU A 187 -0.44 -2.80 6.54
N PRO A 188 -0.16 -1.48 6.58
CA PRO A 188 -1.19 -0.46 6.40
C PRO A 188 -1.97 -0.67 5.11
N GLY A 189 -3.27 -0.44 5.15
CA GLY A 189 -4.16 -0.53 3.98
C GLY A 189 -4.78 -1.90 3.71
N LEU A 190 -4.14 -3.03 4.07
CA LEU A 190 -4.73 -4.36 3.86
C LEU A 190 -6.00 -4.58 4.68
N ARG A 191 -6.04 -4.06 5.92
CA ARG A 191 -7.24 -4.09 6.75
C ARG A 191 -8.39 -3.32 6.13
N ALA A 192 -8.12 -2.09 5.69
CA ALA A 192 -9.13 -1.25 5.05
C ALA A 192 -9.66 -1.90 3.77
N ALA A 193 -8.76 -2.44 2.93
CA ALA A 193 -9.11 -3.17 1.72
C ALA A 193 -9.97 -4.41 2.01
N PHE A 194 -9.59 -5.20 3.03
CA PHE A 194 -10.37 -6.36 3.46
C PHE A 194 -11.77 -5.96 3.94
N MET A 195 -11.88 -4.96 4.82
CA MET A 195 -13.17 -4.51 5.33
C MET A 195 -14.05 -3.93 4.22
N ALA A 196 -13.49 -3.14 3.31
CA ALA A 196 -14.23 -2.60 2.16
C ALA A 196 -14.78 -3.69 1.23
N ALA A 197 -14.06 -4.81 1.09
CA ALA A 197 -14.48 -5.91 0.22
C ALA A 197 -15.42 -6.92 0.90
N HIS A 198 -15.38 -7.03 2.23
CA HIS A 198 -15.98 -8.16 2.93
C HIS A 198 -16.85 -7.78 4.14
N VAL A 199 -17.22 -6.50 4.31
CA VAL A 199 -17.99 -6.05 5.48
C VAL A 199 -19.24 -6.90 5.73
N ASP A 200 -20.04 -7.19 4.70
CA ASP A 200 -21.25 -8.00 4.83
C ASP A 200 -20.92 -9.45 5.27
N ARG A 201 -19.84 -10.00 4.72
CA ARG A 201 -19.38 -11.35 5.09
C ARG A 201 -18.82 -11.41 6.50
N VAL A 202 -18.19 -10.36 6.98
CA VAL A 202 -17.71 -10.23 8.37
C VAL A 202 -18.91 -10.18 9.32
N LEU A 203 -19.91 -9.37 9.02
CA LEU A 203 -21.15 -9.28 9.81
C LEU A 203 -21.88 -10.61 9.87
N ASN A 204 -21.93 -11.34 8.76
CA ASN A 204 -22.56 -12.66 8.65
C ASN A 204 -21.63 -13.81 9.12
N ARG A 205 -20.43 -13.52 9.63
CA ARG A 205 -19.45 -14.50 10.11
C ARG A 205 -18.99 -15.51 9.04
N THR A 206 -19.12 -15.14 7.76
CA THR A 206 -18.64 -15.93 6.61
C THR A 206 -17.30 -15.48 6.07
N ALA A 207 -16.74 -14.38 6.57
CA ALA A 207 -15.35 -13.99 6.38
C ALA A 207 -14.73 -13.56 7.71
N ASP A 208 -13.47 -13.91 7.90
CA ASP A 208 -12.63 -13.44 8.99
C ASP A 208 -11.19 -13.17 8.48
N ALA A 209 -10.44 -12.31 9.18
CA ALA A 209 -9.06 -12.01 8.87
C ALA A 209 -8.20 -12.03 10.14
N PHE A 210 -6.97 -12.53 9.98
CA PHE A 210 -5.94 -12.57 11.02
C PHE A 210 -4.68 -11.90 10.49
N TYR A 211 -4.07 -11.07 11.32
CA TYR A 211 -2.74 -10.54 11.03
C TYR A 211 -1.68 -11.54 11.43
N VAL A 212 -0.74 -11.75 10.53
CA VAL A 212 0.44 -12.60 10.76
C VAL A 212 1.65 -11.69 10.86
N LYS A 213 2.26 -11.66 12.04
CA LYS A 213 3.52 -10.97 12.25
C LYS A 213 4.62 -12.00 12.40
N VAL A 214 5.63 -11.94 11.54
CA VAL A 214 6.84 -12.73 11.69
C VAL A 214 7.83 -11.91 12.51
N THR A 215 8.01 -12.27 13.78
CA THR A 215 9.06 -11.69 14.61
C THR A 215 10.36 -12.45 14.32
N LYS A 216 11.32 -11.77 13.73
CA LYS A 216 12.68 -12.32 13.59
C LYS A 216 13.42 -12.09 14.90
N ASP A 217 13.18 -12.93 15.89
CA ASP A 217 13.93 -12.92 17.13
C ASP A 217 15.25 -13.67 16.92
N GLY A 218 16.34 -12.95 17.09
CA GLY A 218 17.69 -13.49 17.14
C GLY A 218 18.50 -13.31 15.85
N THR A 219 19.70 -12.81 16.05
CA THR A 219 20.78 -12.88 15.04
C THR A 219 21.23 -14.34 14.86
N VAL A 220 21.91 -14.64 13.75
CA VAL A 220 22.46 -15.98 13.44
C VAL A 220 23.32 -16.53 14.58
N ASP A 221 23.94 -15.65 15.37
CA ASP A 221 24.78 -15.97 16.52
C ASP A 221 23.98 -16.34 17.79
N GLN A 222 22.67 -16.26 17.79
CA GLN A 222 21.79 -16.62 18.92
C GLN A 222 21.04 -17.93 18.71
N LYS A 223 21.33 -18.64 17.64
CA LYS A 223 20.89 -20.01 17.39
C LYS A 223 22.01 -20.98 17.59
#